data_23d864d3b1402147ca9fb75c341a30ba
#
_entry.id   23d864d3b1402147ca9fb75c341a30ba
#
_cell.length_a   1.000
_cell.length_b   1.000
_cell.length_c   1.000
_cell.angle_alpha   90.00
_cell.angle_beta   90.00
_cell.angle_gamma   90.00
#
_symmetry.space_group_name_H-M   'P 1'
#
loop_
_entity.id
_entity.type
_entity.pdbx_description
1 polymer ?
#
loop_
_entity_poly.entity_id
_entity_poly.type
_entity_poly.pdbx_seq_one_letter_code
_entity_poly.pdbx_strand_id
1 'polypeptide(L)'
;MKLIHIPFLLVVINGYGQKLTKAYNLTQVNLKNHLNYLSDDSLEGRRAGTRGEKLAADYISSMFKQYGLTPIGTPNGFFQEFEIADGKKVSDESFFSVNDKKLKPGKDYFPLNSSANIPVLSDNVTPSLSEAGHPWFLDIAEILADNKENPHFDIKNAIVTNCEKIISKGATAVFVHNSSNINDNLFFDAKSKEENLKAPIVYITKECMDKYFQDPSDTYNVQLRIMIISATRKTQNIIGFKDNHAPFTLVFGAHYDHLGYGEDGNSMNRTGAPMIHNGADDNASGTAALIEISRLLSRQKKNSFNYLFIAFSAEELGLLGSKYFVEHPTIDLNTINYMINMDMIGRMSDSTRTITIGGYGTSPSWNDILNKTKSNFRVKLDSSGTGPSDHTSFYRKNIPVLFFFTGLHSDYHKPTDDADKINYLAMTDIVNYTVNIVRNSKIPQKLVFTKTREQQTSTSTRFSVSMGIMPDYSYSGTGVRVDGLSEGRPAIKAGLLAGDIVVKMGDTNIDSVEAYMKALGKFKKGDSTNVVVLRSGLEKTFNITF
;
A
#
# COMPACT_ATOMS: atom_id res chain seq x y z
N MET A 1 -22.82 -14.41 -73.85
CA MET A 1 -23.92 -14.30 -72.88
C MET A 1 -23.52 -15.03 -71.65
N LYS A 2 -22.90 -14.31 -70.69
CA LYS A 2 -22.63 -14.76 -69.30
C LYS A 2 -22.61 -13.51 -68.45
N LEU A 3 -23.66 -13.25 -67.76
CA LEU A 3 -23.80 -12.25 -66.70
C LEU A 3 -23.72 -12.99 -65.35
N ILE A 4 -22.67 -12.83 -64.57
CA ILE A 4 -22.43 -11.96 -63.46
C ILE A 4 -23.33 -12.23 -62.23
N HIS A 5 -22.76 -12.84 -61.24
CA HIS A 5 -23.23 -12.82 -59.87
C HIS A 5 -22.06 -12.39 -58.95
N ILE A 6 -21.86 -11.09 -58.77
CA ILE A 6 -20.98 -10.51 -57.73
C ILE A 6 -21.56 -9.16 -57.32
N PRO A 7 -22.54 -9.12 -56.40
CA PRO A 7 -22.59 -8.01 -55.44
C PRO A 7 -22.92 -8.38 -53.98
N PHE A 8 -23.21 -9.66 -53.65
CA PHE A 8 -23.73 -9.97 -52.29
C PHE A 8 -22.67 -10.14 -51.22
N LEU A 9 -21.40 -10.41 -51.58
CA LEU A 9 -20.32 -10.68 -50.60
C LEU A 9 -19.71 -9.40 -50.02
N LEU A 10 -19.69 -8.31 -50.77
CA LEU A 10 -19.13 -7.03 -50.34
C LEU A 10 -19.96 -6.31 -49.25
N VAL A 11 -21.30 -6.45 -49.30
CA VAL A 11 -22.19 -5.80 -48.31
C VAL A 11 -22.13 -6.47 -46.95
N VAL A 12 -21.94 -7.80 -46.90
CA VAL A 12 -21.81 -8.54 -45.62
C VAL A 12 -20.47 -8.25 -44.94
N ILE A 13 -19.38 -8.14 -45.68
CA ILE A 13 -18.05 -7.82 -45.18
C ILE A 13 -18.02 -6.38 -44.66
N ASN A 14 -18.59 -5.42 -45.37
CA ASN A 14 -18.67 -4.03 -44.92
C ASN A 14 -19.56 -3.88 -43.68
N GLY A 15 -20.67 -4.58 -43.57
CA GLY A 15 -21.54 -4.54 -42.40
C GLY A 15 -20.90 -5.15 -41.16
N TYR A 16 -20.09 -6.20 -41.29
CA TYR A 16 -19.37 -6.82 -40.17
C TYR A 16 -18.19 -5.96 -39.75
N GLY A 17 -17.42 -5.40 -40.68
CA GLY A 17 -16.33 -4.46 -40.40
C GLY A 17 -16.82 -3.18 -39.73
N GLN A 18 -17.94 -2.60 -40.15
CA GLN A 18 -18.55 -1.43 -39.50
C GLN A 18 -19.03 -1.73 -38.08
N LYS A 19 -19.60 -2.92 -37.81
CA LYS A 19 -19.99 -3.33 -36.45
C LYS A 19 -18.79 -3.52 -35.52
N LEU A 20 -17.71 -4.14 -36.00
CA LEU A 20 -16.47 -4.31 -35.23
C LEU A 20 -15.83 -2.97 -34.92
N THR A 21 -15.73 -2.05 -35.89
CA THR A 21 -15.20 -0.70 -35.67
C THR A 21 -16.04 0.08 -34.67
N LYS A 22 -17.38 0.00 -34.76
CA LYS A 22 -18.27 0.66 -33.79
C LYS A 22 -18.12 0.11 -32.38
N ALA A 23 -17.98 -1.20 -32.20
CA ALA A 23 -17.77 -1.82 -30.88
C ALA A 23 -16.41 -1.43 -30.30
N TYR A 24 -15.37 -1.40 -31.12
CA TYR A 24 -14.03 -0.96 -30.71
C TYR A 24 -14.02 0.50 -30.25
N ASN A 25 -14.63 1.39 -31.04
CA ASN A 25 -14.72 2.81 -30.70
C ASN A 25 -15.54 3.04 -29.41
N LEU A 26 -16.60 2.26 -29.16
CA LEU A 26 -17.37 2.33 -27.93
C LEU A 26 -16.53 1.92 -26.72
N THR A 27 -15.73 0.86 -26.83
CA THR A 27 -14.80 0.46 -25.77
C THR A 27 -13.81 1.58 -25.46
N GLN A 28 -13.22 2.21 -26.48
CA GLN A 28 -12.29 3.32 -26.27
C GLN A 28 -12.95 4.52 -25.58
N VAL A 29 -14.17 4.89 -25.98
CA VAL A 29 -14.92 5.97 -25.36
C VAL A 29 -15.25 5.64 -23.89
N ASN A 30 -15.67 4.41 -23.60
CA ASN A 30 -15.97 4.00 -22.23
C ASN A 30 -14.72 4.03 -21.36
N LEU A 31 -13.60 3.48 -21.84
CA LEU A 31 -12.31 3.53 -21.11
C LEU A 31 -11.91 4.96 -20.77
N LYS A 32 -12.03 5.88 -21.74
CA LYS A 32 -11.74 7.29 -21.50
C LYS A 32 -12.66 7.90 -20.43
N ASN A 33 -13.95 7.59 -20.48
CA ASN A 33 -14.92 8.12 -19.52
C ASN A 33 -14.65 7.58 -18.10
N HIS A 34 -14.40 6.25 -17.98
CA HIS A 34 -14.10 5.64 -16.69
C HIS A 34 -12.80 6.18 -16.09
N LEU A 35 -11.75 6.25 -16.91
CA LEU A 35 -10.44 6.72 -16.45
C LEU A 35 -10.49 8.20 -16.04
N ASN A 36 -11.08 9.07 -16.87
CA ASN A 36 -11.20 10.49 -16.55
C ASN A 36 -11.97 10.72 -15.23
N TYR A 37 -13.02 9.93 -14.96
CA TYR A 37 -13.72 10.03 -13.68
C TYR A 37 -12.83 9.56 -12.53
N LEU A 38 -12.16 8.41 -12.68
CA LEU A 38 -11.37 7.81 -11.61
C LEU A 38 -10.10 8.61 -11.29
N SER A 39 -9.56 9.37 -12.23
CA SER A 39 -8.38 10.22 -12.04
C SER A 39 -8.70 11.71 -11.95
N ASP A 40 -9.96 12.06 -11.62
CA ASP A 40 -10.37 13.46 -11.42
C ASP A 40 -9.96 13.96 -10.03
N ASP A 41 -9.56 15.23 -9.94
CA ASP A 41 -9.16 15.89 -8.69
C ASP A 41 -10.22 15.80 -7.58
N SER A 42 -11.51 15.70 -7.95
CA SER A 42 -12.61 15.55 -6.98
C SER A 42 -12.55 14.25 -6.16
N LEU A 43 -11.79 13.26 -6.63
CA LEU A 43 -11.53 12.02 -5.93
C LEU A 43 -10.27 12.09 -5.04
N GLU A 44 -9.65 13.26 -4.93
CA GLU A 44 -8.56 13.53 -3.97
C GLU A 44 -7.44 12.48 -3.99
N GLY A 45 -7.16 11.90 -5.16
CA GLY A 45 -6.15 10.85 -5.34
C GLY A 45 -6.49 9.51 -4.68
N ARG A 46 -7.75 9.24 -4.36
CA ARG A 46 -8.32 7.93 -3.94
C ARG A 46 -7.55 7.19 -2.84
N ARG A 47 -6.95 7.92 -1.89
CA ARG A 47 -6.24 7.29 -0.76
C ARG A 47 -7.17 6.33 -0.01
N ALA A 48 -6.72 5.11 0.23
CA ALA A 48 -7.49 4.07 0.92
C ALA A 48 -8.10 4.57 2.25
N GLY A 49 -9.39 4.33 2.47
CA GLY A 49 -10.15 4.74 3.65
C GLY A 49 -10.54 6.22 3.68
N THR A 50 -10.41 6.97 2.56
CA THR A 50 -10.81 8.38 2.48
C THR A 50 -12.11 8.59 1.70
N ARG A 51 -12.60 9.84 1.73
CA ARG A 51 -13.77 10.25 0.94
C ARG A 51 -13.55 10.05 -0.57
N GLY A 52 -12.37 10.36 -1.07
CA GLY A 52 -12.05 10.21 -2.50
C GLY A 52 -12.11 8.76 -2.96
N GLU A 53 -11.56 7.85 -2.16
CA GLU A 53 -11.68 6.40 -2.41
C GLU A 53 -13.14 5.95 -2.38
N LYS A 54 -13.93 6.42 -1.40
CA LYS A 54 -15.35 6.07 -1.31
C LYS A 54 -16.13 6.49 -2.55
N LEU A 55 -15.88 7.67 -3.10
CA LEU A 55 -16.50 8.15 -4.35
C LEU A 55 -16.15 7.23 -5.53
N ALA A 56 -14.87 6.80 -5.63
CA ALA A 56 -14.45 5.83 -6.64
C ALA A 56 -15.15 4.48 -6.45
N ALA A 57 -15.26 3.98 -5.21
CA ALA A 57 -15.95 2.75 -4.87
C ALA A 57 -17.44 2.79 -5.24
N ASP A 58 -18.13 3.88 -4.93
CA ASP A 58 -19.54 4.10 -5.28
C ASP A 58 -19.72 4.14 -6.80
N TYR A 59 -18.79 4.74 -7.54
CA TYR A 59 -18.79 4.73 -9.00
C TYR A 59 -18.62 3.33 -9.58
N ILE A 60 -17.59 2.59 -9.14
CA ILE A 60 -17.29 1.22 -9.63
C ILE A 60 -18.47 0.30 -9.36
N SER A 61 -19.03 0.33 -8.15
CA SER A 61 -20.20 -0.50 -7.78
C SER A 61 -21.43 -0.16 -8.62
N SER A 62 -21.65 1.13 -8.93
CA SER A 62 -22.73 1.56 -9.82
C SER A 62 -22.58 1.01 -11.23
N MET A 63 -21.34 0.98 -11.77
CA MET A 63 -21.06 0.39 -13.08
C MET A 63 -21.27 -1.13 -13.09
N PHE A 64 -20.81 -1.83 -12.06
CA PHE A 64 -21.06 -3.26 -11.90
C PHE A 64 -22.56 -3.58 -11.86
N LYS A 65 -23.32 -2.80 -11.09
CA LYS A 65 -24.79 -2.91 -11.05
C LYS A 65 -25.42 -2.65 -12.42
N GLN A 66 -24.99 -1.60 -13.12
CA GLN A 66 -25.48 -1.26 -14.46
C GLN A 66 -25.22 -2.37 -15.48
N TYR A 67 -24.13 -3.11 -15.33
CA TYR A 67 -23.75 -4.21 -16.22
C TYR A 67 -24.34 -5.56 -15.79
N GLY A 68 -25.17 -5.57 -14.75
CA GLY A 68 -25.93 -6.74 -14.29
C GLY A 68 -25.06 -7.77 -13.56
N LEU A 69 -24.04 -7.31 -12.86
CA LEU A 69 -23.29 -8.15 -11.94
C LEU A 69 -24.06 -8.33 -10.63
N THR A 70 -23.96 -9.52 -10.05
CA THR A 70 -24.48 -9.82 -8.73
C THR A 70 -23.51 -9.32 -7.67
N PRO A 71 -23.96 -8.55 -6.67
CA PRO A 71 -23.14 -8.17 -5.54
C PRO A 71 -22.85 -9.39 -4.66
N ILE A 72 -21.59 -9.63 -4.35
CA ILE A 72 -21.16 -10.72 -3.45
C ILE A 72 -20.08 -10.25 -2.46
N GLY A 73 -20.03 -8.96 -2.16
CA GLY A 73 -19.36 -8.45 -0.96
C GLY A 73 -20.10 -8.91 0.30
N THR A 74 -19.70 -8.49 1.47
CA THR A 74 -20.37 -8.88 2.72
C THR A 74 -21.04 -7.67 3.38
N PRO A 75 -22.25 -7.82 3.96
CA PRO A 75 -23.18 -8.98 3.97
C PRO A 75 -24.18 -9.01 2.82
N ASN A 76 -24.42 -7.93 2.02
CA ASN A 76 -25.42 -7.92 0.95
C ASN A 76 -25.16 -6.80 -0.08
N GLY A 77 -23.95 -6.54 -0.41
CA GLY A 77 -23.58 -5.48 -1.35
C GLY A 77 -22.36 -5.84 -2.18
N PHE A 78 -21.87 -4.87 -2.94
CA PHE A 78 -20.61 -5.01 -3.69
C PHE A 78 -19.37 -4.85 -2.80
N PHE A 79 -19.50 -4.29 -1.59
CA PHE A 79 -18.39 -3.93 -0.72
C PHE A 79 -17.99 -5.06 0.23
N GLN A 80 -16.70 -5.34 0.28
CA GLN A 80 -16.06 -6.17 1.28
C GLN A 80 -15.19 -5.26 2.14
N GLU A 81 -15.73 -4.83 3.28
CA GLU A 81 -15.07 -3.90 4.20
C GLU A 81 -13.98 -4.58 5.03
N PHE A 82 -12.88 -3.86 5.27
CA PHE A 82 -11.80 -4.26 6.18
C PHE A 82 -11.11 -3.04 6.79
N GLU A 83 -10.32 -3.26 7.83
CA GLU A 83 -9.57 -2.21 8.50
C GLU A 83 -8.10 -2.26 8.11
N ILE A 84 -7.51 -1.07 7.96
CA ILE A 84 -6.09 -0.87 7.72
C ILE A 84 -5.50 0.02 8.81
N ALA A 85 -4.21 -0.17 9.09
CA ALA A 85 -3.50 0.68 10.06
C ALA A 85 -3.40 2.13 9.54
N ASP A 86 -3.60 3.09 10.43
CA ASP A 86 -3.47 4.53 10.15
C ASP A 86 -2.56 5.24 11.17
N GLY A 87 -1.51 4.54 11.59
CA GLY A 87 -0.56 5.06 12.55
C GLY A 87 -1.04 4.99 14.01
N LYS A 88 -0.74 6.03 14.77
CA LYS A 88 -1.06 6.15 16.20
C LYS A 88 -1.95 7.36 16.45
N LYS A 89 -2.74 7.31 17.51
CA LYS A 89 -3.50 8.48 18.00
C LYS A 89 -3.51 8.52 19.52
N VAL A 90 -3.66 9.72 20.05
CA VAL A 90 -3.90 9.90 21.50
C VAL A 90 -5.36 9.52 21.77
N SER A 91 -5.59 8.59 22.70
CA SER A 91 -6.94 8.17 23.09
C SER A 91 -7.67 9.29 23.81
N ASP A 92 -9.00 9.37 23.65
CA ASP A 92 -9.89 10.28 24.38
C ASP A 92 -9.90 10.03 25.91
N GLU A 93 -9.41 8.85 26.34
CA GLU A 93 -9.22 8.53 27.75
C GLU A 93 -7.97 9.21 28.34
N SER A 94 -7.11 9.82 27.53
CA SER A 94 -5.96 10.58 27.99
C SER A 94 -6.40 11.87 28.66
N PHE A 95 -5.81 12.16 29.80
CA PHE A 95 -6.03 13.43 30.47
C PHE A 95 -4.78 13.89 31.21
N PHE A 96 -4.71 15.19 31.45
CA PHE A 96 -3.73 15.83 32.31
C PHE A 96 -4.45 16.90 33.13
N SER A 97 -4.27 16.88 34.44
CA SER A 97 -4.80 17.92 35.33
C SER A 97 -3.73 18.41 36.28
N VAL A 98 -3.82 19.68 36.66
CA VAL A 98 -2.95 20.38 37.60
C VAL A 98 -3.86 21.08 38.61
N ASN A 99 -3.73 20.79 39.89
CA ASN A 99 -4.56 21.33 40.98
C ASN A 99 -6.06 21.20 40.62
N ASP A 100 -6.49 20.00 40.22
CA ASP A 100 -7.86 19.62 39.77
C ASP A 100 -8.36 20.33 38.51
N LYS A 101 -7.55 21.17 37.88
CA LYS A 101 -7.90 21.81 36.60
C LYS A 101 -7.44 20.96 35.43
N LYS A 102 -8.39 20.49 34.62
CA LYS A 102 -8.10 19.73 33.39
C LYS A 102 -7.48 20.64 32.34
N LEU A 103 -6.35 20.19 31.81
CA LEU A 103 -5.66 20.79 30.66
C LEU A 103 -6.27 20.29 29.34
N LYS A 104 -6.17 21.09 28.29
CA LYS A 104 -6.74 20.79 26.96
C LYS A 104 -5.69 20.12 26.07
N PRO A 105 -5.92 18.85 25.62
CA PRO A 105 -5.03 18.19 24.67
C PRO A 105 -4.90 19.00 23.36
N GLY A 106 -3.70 19.01 22.80
CA GLY A 106 -3.38 19.72 21.55
C GLY A 106 -3.26 21.25 21.69
N LYS A 107 -3.72 21.83 22.81
CA LYS A 107 -3.58 23.24 23.11
C LYS A 107 -2.62 23.51 24.28
N ASP A 108 -2.87 22.89 25.41
CA ASP A 108 -2.08 23.09 26.63
C ASP A 108 -0.94 22.08 26.70
N TYR A 109 -1.14 20.89 26.16
CA TYR A 109 -0.15 19.80 26.14
C TYR A 109 -0.40 18.81 25.00
N PHE A 110 0.63 18.02 24.69
CA PHE A 110 0.53 16.80 23.89
C PHE A 110 1.59 15.76 24.35
N PRO A 111 1.31 14.45 24.27
CA PRO A 111 2.32 13.45 24.55
C PRO A 111 3.38 13.43 23.45
N LEU A 112 4.63 13.16 23.78
CA LEU A 112 5.64 12.83 22.80
C LEU A 112 5.48 11.36 22.36
N ASN A 113 5.93 11.05 21.15
CA ASN A 113 5.72 9.74 20.53
C ASN A 113 6.32 8.56 21.29
N SER A 114 7.39 8.81 22.05
CA SER A 114 8.07 7.85 22.93
C SER A 114 7.44 7.73 24.33
N SER A 115 6.31 8.37 24.59
CA SER A 115 5.63 8.32 25.89
C SER A 115 5.08 6.95 26.22
N ALA A 116 5.26 6.48 27.46
CA ALA A 116 4.62 5.27 27.96
C ALA A 116 3.13 5.49 28.27
N ASN A 117 2.33 4.43 28.12
CA ASN A 117 0.91 4.41 28.48
C ASN A 117 0.72 4.04 29.96
N ILE A 118 1.26 4.85 30.86
CA ILE A 118 1.24 4.62 32.32
C ILE A 118 0.57 5.81 33.00
N PRO A 119 -0.41 5.59 33.89
CA PRO A 119 -0.98 6.66 34.70
C PRO A 119 0.00 7.14 35.75
N VAL A 120 0.00 8.43 36.04
CA VAL A 120 0.79 9.05 37.11
C VAL A 120 -0.14 9.87 37.97
N LEU A 121 -0.02 9.66 39.28
CA LEU A 121 -0.70 10.43 40.31
C LEU A 121 0.37 10.94 41.25
N SER A 122 0.47 12.25 41.45
CA SER A 122 1.46 12.84 42.32
C SER A 122 0.93 14.13 42.95
N ASP A 123 0.93 14.18 44.25
CA ASP A 123 0.42 15.29 45.05
C ASP A 123 1.43 16.41 45.29
N ASN A 124 2.73 16.15 45.02
CA ASN A 124 3.82 17.06 45.38
C ASN A 124 4.81 17.15 44.21
N VAL A 125 4.43 17.83 43.14
CA VAL A 125 5.31 18.08 42.00
C VAL A 125 5.80 19.51 42.05
N THR A 126 7.09 19.71 42.21
CA THR A 126 7.71 21.03 42.21
C THR A 126 8.62 21.15 40.98
N PRO A 127 8.35 22.08 40.06
CA PRO A 127 9.09 22.16 38.78
C PRO A 127 10.61 22.33 38.93
N SER A 128 11.08 23.02 39.97
CA SER A 128 12.51 23.22 40.21
C SER A 128 13.22 22.04 40.89
N LEU A 129 12.49 20.99 41.32
CA LEU A 129 13.06 19.85 42.02
C LEU A 129 13.09 18.59 41.15
N SER A 130 14.10 17.76 41.39
CA SER A 130 14.33 16.48 40.67
C SER A 130 14.45 15.35 41.68
N GLU A 131 13.31 14.90 42.25
CA GLU A 131 13.26 13.85 43.25
C GLU A 131 12.74 12.53 42.66
N ALA A 132 13.39 11.42 43.05
CA ALA A 132 12.93 10.09 42.60
C ALA A 132 11.53 9.79 43.13
N GLY A 133 10.68 9.16 42.31
CA GLY A 133 9.28 8.87 42.61
C GLY A 133 8.31 9.98 42.22
N HIS A 134 8.79 11.09 41.66
CA HIS A 134 7.97 12.21 41.21
C HIS A 134 8.20 12.52 39.71
N PRO A 135 7.27 13.22 39.02
CA PRO A 135 7.50 13.80 37.72
C PRO A 135 8.58 14.87 37.71
N TRP A 136 9.44 14.88 36.71
CA TRP A 136 10.47 15.91 36.53
C TRP A 136 10.17 16.80 35.34
N PHE A 137 10.62 18.05 35.41
CA PHE A 137 10.54 18.99 34.28
C PHE A 137 11.86 18.99 33.52
N LEU A 138 11.75 19.10 32.19
CA LEU A 138 12.87 19.26 31.27
C LEU A 138 12.64 20.50 30.43
N ASP A 139 13.35 21.57 30.73
CA ASP A 139 13.40 22.74 29.84
C ASP A 139 14.40 22.48 28.72
N ILE A 140 13.94 22.62 27.49
CA ILE A 140 14.78 22.41 26.29
C ILE A 140 15.39 23.70 25.73
N ALA A 141 15.23 24.84 26.42
CA ALA A 141 15.71 26.13 25.97
C ALA A 141 17.22 26.16 25.70
N GLU A 142 18.03 25.61 26.63
CA GLU A 142 19.50 25.54 26.48
C GLU A 142 19.87 24.60 25.31
N ILE A 143 19.21 23.44 25.23
CA ILE A 143 19.45 22.48 24.11
C ILE A 143 19.22 23.13 22.75
N LEU A 144 18.17 23.94 22.61
CA LEU A 144 17.87 24.68 21.40
C LEU A 144 18.89 25.80 21.13
N ALA A 145 19.29 26.54 22.19
CA ALA A 145 20.25 27.65 22.06
C ALA A 145 21.64 27.15 21.62
N ASP A 146 22.12 26.07 22.22
CA ASP A 146 23.42 25.46 21.91
C ASP A 146 23.51 24.90 20.49
N ASN A 147 22.38 24.53 19.90
CA ASN A 147 22.32 23.90 18.59
C ASN A 147 21.66 24.78 17.51
N LYS A 148 21.41 26.06 17.78
CA LYS A 148 20.71 26.98 16.88
C LYS A 148 21.31 27.06 15.47
N GLU A 149 22.63 26.98 15.36
CA GLU A 149 23.35 27.08 14.10
C GLU A 149 23.59 25.72 13.41
N ASN A 150 23.12 24.63 14.01
CA ASN A 150 23.28 23.27 13.46
C ASN A 150 22.02 22.82 12.69
N PRO A 151 22.02 22.89 11.35
CA PRO A 151 20.84 22.51 10.54
C PRO A 151 20.54 21.01 10.57
N HIS A 152 21.44 20.20 11.11
CA HIS A 152 21.28 18.74 11.22
C HIS A 152 20.97 18.29 12.67
N PHE A 153 20.66 19.23 13.55
CA PHE A 153 20.35 18.90 14.94
C PHE A 153 18.98 18.25 15.05
N ASP A 154 18.95 17.06 15.62
CA ASP A 154 17.74 16.30 15.88
C ASP A 154 17.26 16.54 17.31
N ILE A 155 16.38 17.53 17.49
CA ILE A 155 15.79 17.88 18.80
C ILE A 155 14.99 16.72 19.40
N LYS A 156 14.29 15.91 18.60
CA LYS A 156 13.49 14.78 19.09
C LYS A 156 14.40 13.74 19.74
N ASN A 157 15.49 13.35 19.06
CA ASN A 157 16.46 12.40 19.60
C ASN A 157 17.17 12.96 20.85
N ALA A 158 17.49 14.25 20.89
CA ALA A 158 18.07 14.89 22.05
C ALA A 158 17.12 14.84 23.27
N ILE A 159 15.83 15.09 23.07
CA ILE A 159 14.81 14.99 24.12
C ILE A 159 14.69 13.55 24.61
N VAL A 160 14.56 12.57 23.72
CA VAL A 160 14.46 11.14 24.08
C VAL A 160 15.66 10.73 24.94
N THR A 161 16.88 11.06 24.51
CA THR A 161 18.12 10.74 25.26
C THR A 161 18.14 11.38 26.65
N ASN A 162 17.69 12.62 26.82
CA ASN A 162 17.60 13.27 28.10
C ASN A 162 16.50 12.65 28.98
N CYS A 163 15.33 12.34 28.39
CA CYS A 163 14.25 11.67 29.11
C CYS A 163 14.65 10.29 29.61
N GLU A 164 15.39 9.50 28.84
CA GLU A 164 15.96 8.21 29.30
C GLU A 164 16.83 8.38 30.54
N LYS A 165 17.74 9.36 30.54
CA LYS A 165 18.59 9.66 31.69
C LYS A 165 17.77 10.08 32.90
N ILE A 166 16.76 10.92 32.72
CA ILE A 166 15.86 11.42 33.78
C ILE A 166 15.07 10.24 34.37
N ILE A 167 14.48 9.40 33.53
CA ILE A 167 13.72 8.21 33.96
C ILE A 167 14.63 7.22 34.69
N SER A 168 15.87 7.01 34.22
CA SER A 168 16.82 6.13 34.89
C SER A 168 17.21 6.59 36.31
N LYS A 169 17.04 7.88 36.61
CA LYS A 169 17.24 8.48 37.94
C LYS A 169 15.99 8.44 38.83
N GLY A 170 14.88 7.85 38.34
CA GLY A 170 13.68 7.60 39.14
C GLY A 170 12.51 8.55 38.89
N ALA A 171 12.54 9.36 37.82
CA ALA A 171 11.39 10.17 37.45
C ALA A 171 10.21 9.28 37.03
N THR A 172 9.00 9.57 37.50
CA THR A 172 7.77 8.83 37.17
C THR A 172 7.09 9.35 35.90
N ALA A 173 7.38 10.58 35.49
CA ALA A 173 7.04 11.19 34.21
C ALA A 173 8.07 12.27 33.88
N VAL A 174 8.11 12.69 32.59
CA VAL A 174 8.91 13.84 32.18
C VAL A 174 7.99 14.86 31.48
N PHE A 175 7.97 16.08 32.04
CA PHE A 175 7.27 17.22 31.51
C PHE A 175 8.26 18.09 30.75
N VAL A 176 8.23 17.98 29.43
CA VAL A 176 9.10 18.73 28.51
C VAL A 176 8.44 20.08 28.22
N HIS A 177 9.19 21.16 28.31
CA HIS A 177 8.72 22.49 27.94
C HIS A 177 9.85 23.32 27.33
N ASN A 178 9.52 24.41 26.69
CA ASN A 178 10.46 25.33 26.08
C ASN A 178 10.22 26.74 26.64
N SER A 179 11.10 27.20 27.52
CA SER A 179 11.02 28.56 28.12
C SER A 179 11.55 29.63 27.15
N SER A 180 12.27 29.26 26.08
CA SER A 180 12.81 30.18 25.10
C SER A 180 11.78 30.65 24.10
N ASN A 181 12.18 31.58 23.19
CA ASN A 181 11.39 31.98 22.04
C ASN A 181 11.86 31.28 20.74
N ILE A 182 12.74 30.28 20.84
CA ILE A 182 13.19 29.48 19.69
C ILE A 182 12.08 28.48 19.37
N ASN A 183 11.62 28.45 18.11
CA ASN A 183 10.63 27.46 17.69
C ASN A 183 11.24 26.06 17.67
N ASP A 184 10.65 25.11 18.38
CA ASP A 184 11.10 23.72 18.47
C ASP A 184 10.41 22.81 17.44
N ASN A 185 9.31 23.24 16.81
CA ASN A 185 8.51 22.47 15.84
C ASN A 185 8.06 21.08 16.37
N LEU A 186 7.92 20.92 17.67
CA LEU A 186 7.47 19.67 18.25
C LEU A 186 5.95 19.49 18.13
N PHE A 187 5.55 18.29 17.80
CA PHE A 187 4.14 17.88 17.72
C PHE A 187 4.03 16.36 17.86
N PHE A 188 2.84 15.88 18.17
CA PHE A 188 2.55 14.44 18.13
C PHE A 188 2.50 13.96 16.68
N ASP A 189 3.41 13.09 16.30
CA ASP A 189 3.49 12.51 14.96
C ASP A 189 2.77 11.16 14.92
N ALA A 190 1.58 11.12 14.36
CA ALA A 190 0.76 9.92 14.26
C ALA A 190 1.47 8.75 13.51
N LYS A 191 2.47 9.04 12.69
CA LYS A 191 3.21 8.04 11.89
C LYS A 191 4.57 7.68 12.47
N SER A 192 4.91 8.24 13.64
CA SER A 192 6.17 7.92 14.33
C SER A 192 6.28 6.45 14.69
N LYS A 193 7.44 5.87 14.43
CA LYS A 193 7.82 4.50 14.80
C LYS A 193 8.67 4.46 16.08
N GLU A 194 8.79 5.58 16.80
CA GLU A 194 9.54 5.64 18.05
C GLU A 194 9.01 4.61 19.05
N GLU A 195 9.94 3.96 19.75
CA GLU A 195 9.62 3.03 20.84
C GLU A 195 9.24 3.79 22.11
N ASN A 196 8.35 3.21 22.90
CA ASN A 196 7.92 3.81 24.14
C ASN A 196 9.04 3.70 25.20
N LEU A 197 9.32 4.78 25.89
CA LEU A 197 10.15 4.78 27.09
C LEU A 197 9.38 4.18 28.28
N LYS A 198 10.01 4.12 29.44
CA LYS A 198 9.44 3.49 30.63
C LYS A 198 8.53 4.39 31.46
N ALA A 199 8.40 5.67 31.11
CA ALA A 199 7.52 6.63 31.76
C ALA A 199 6.81 7.52 30.76
N PRO A 200 5.69 8.16 31.11
CA PRO A 200 5.03 9.16 30.28
C PRO A 200 5.94 10.36 30.02
N ILE A 201 5.91 10.84 28.77
CA ILE A 201 6.61 12.04 28.35
C ILE A 201 5.59 12.97 27.68
N VAL A 202 5.43 14.16 28.25
CA VAL A 202 4.43 15.11 27.81
C VAL A 202 5.09 16.45 27.54
N TYR A 203 4.86 17.00 26.34
CA TYR A 203 5.20 18.38 26.05
C TYR A 203 4.13 19.30 26.60
N ILE A 204 4.52 20.30 27.38
CA ILE A 204 3.65 21.33 27.92
C ILE A 204 3.97 22.65 27.21
N THR A 205 2.93 23.30 26.64
CA THR A 205 3.12 24.56 25.92
C THR A 205 3.56 25.70 26.87
N LYS A 206 4.24 26.71 26.32
CA LYS A 206 4.70 27.86 27.09
C LYS A 206 3.53 28.57 27.80
N GLU A 207 2.40 28.76 27.09
CA GLU A 207 1.19 29.37 27.64
C GLU A 207 0.61 28.54 28.80
N CYS A 208 0.74 27.23 28.72
CA CYS A 208 0.29 26.34 29.80
C CYS A 208 1.24 26.42 31.01
N MET A 209 2.56 26.45 30.81
CA MET A 209 3.53 26.68 31.87
C MET A 209 3.27 28.00 32.56
N ASP A 210 3.17 29.10 31.84
CA ASP A 210 2.93 30.45 32.38
C ASP A 210 1.61 30.57 33.15
N LYS A 211 0.62 29.75 32.81
CA LYS A 211 -0.71 29.81 33.43
C LYS A 211 -0.88 28.89 34.64
N TYR A 212 -0.34 27.70 34.60
CA TYR A 212 -0.63 26.65 35.58
C TYR A 212 0.58 26.26 36.45
N PHE A 213 1.80 26.67 36.09
CA PHE A 213 3.05 26.41 36.80
C PHE A 213 3.84 27.70 37.01
N GLN A 214 3.15 28.76 37.49
CA GLN A 214 3.67 30.14 37.56
C GLN A 214 4.91 30.27 38.44
N ASP A 215 4.93 29.57 39.59
CA ASP A 215 6.07 29.56 40.47
C ASP A 215 6.77 28.20 40.43
N PRO A 216 7.98 28.12 39.90
CA PRO A 216 8.70 26.85 39.82
C PRO A 216 9.08 26.26 41.18
N SER A 217 8.96 27.03 42.30
CA SER A 217 9.20 26.57 43.66
C SER A 217 7.96 26.10 44.39
N ASP A 218 6.75 26.39 43.82
CA ASP A 218 5.50 25.92 44.39
C ASP A 218 5.28 24.42 44.11
N THR A 219 4.39 23.83 44.90
CA THR A 219 4.02 22.43 44.83
C THR A 219 2.65 22.29 44.16
N TYR A 220 2.57 21.43 43.18
CA TYR A 220 1.39 21.18 42.37
C TYR A 220 0.91 19.73 42.50
N ASN A 221 -0.40 19.55 42.59
CA ASN A 221 -1.05 18.24 42.46
C ASN A 221 -1.21 17.92 40.97
N VAL A 222 -0.66 16.82 40.50
CA VAL A 222 -0.68 16.40 39.11
C VAL A 222 -1.32 15.02 38.95
N GLN A 223 -2.28 14.92 38.03
CA GLN A 223 -2.84 13.65 37.60
C GLN A 223 -2.70 13.55 36.09
N LEU A 224 -2.06 12.48 35.65
CA LEU A 224 -1.76 12.25 34.24
C LEU A 224 -2.11 10.82 33.84
N ARG A 225 -2.83 10.67 32.74
CA ARG A 225 -3.00 9.40 32.04
C ARG A 225 -2.79 9.66 30.57
N ILE A 226 -1.75 9.08 30.01
CA ILE A 226 -1.49 9.09 28.57
C ILE A 226 -1.77 7.70 28.02
N MET A 227 -2.56 7.66 26.94
CA MET A 227 -2.83 6.45 26.17
C MET A 227 -2.66 6.74 24.68
N ILE A 228 -1.56 6.28 24.13
CA ILE A 228 -1.30 6.29 22.69
C ILE A 228 -1.72 4.93 22.17
N ILE A 229 -2.68 4.91 21.26
CA ILE A 229 -3.25 3.69 20.70
C ILE A 229 -3.05 3.66 19.18
N SER A 230 -3.06 2.47 18.60
CA SER A 230 -3.08 2.32 17.14
C SER A 230 -4.36 2.92 16.58
N ALA A 231 -4.22 3.70 15.53
CA ALA A 231 -5.35 4.17 14.73
C ALA A 231 -5.60 3.21 13.58
N THR A 232 -6.87 3.00 13.24
CA THR A 232 -7.29 2.27 12.05
C THR A 232 -8.24 3.13 11.23
N ARG A 233 -8.30 2.88 9.93
CA ARG A 233 -9.33 3.42 9.04
C ARG A 233 -9.95 2.28 8.24
N LYS A 234 -11.23 2.42 7.89
CA LYS A 234 -11.96 1.43 7.11
C LYS A 234 -11.80 1.70 5.63
N THR A 235 -11.63 0.64 4.88
CA THR A 235 -11.64 0.63 3.43
C THR A 235 -12.38 -0.60 2.92
N GLN A 236 -12.51 -0.78 1.60
CA GLN A 236 -13.29 -1.88 1.03
C GLN A 236 -12.81 -2.31 -0.34
N ASN A 237 -12.83 -3.61 -0.62
CA ASN A 237 -12.83 -4.13 -1.97
C ASN A 237 -14.23 -4.02 -2.59
N ILE A 238 -14.32 -3.87 -3.92
CA ILE A 238 -15.60 -3.90 -4.65
C ILE A 238 -15.67 -5.18 -5.46
N ILE A 239 -16.68 -6.01 -5.20
CA ILE A 239 -16.78 -7.37 -5.74
C ILE A 239 -18.08 -7.54 -6.50
N GLY A 240 -17.96 -7.80 -7.80
CA GLY A 240 -19.08 -8.09 -8.69
C GLY A 240 -18.95 -9.48 -9.30
N PHE A 241 -20.02 -10.25 -9.30
CA PHE A 241 -20.04 -11.61 -9.81
C PHE A 241 -21.00 -11.79 -10.99
N LYS A 242 -20.57 -12.51 -12.01
CA LYS A 242 -21.43 -12.98 -13.09
C LYS A 242 -21.52 -14.48 -13.03
N ASP A 243 -22.65 -14.98 -12.54
CA ASP A 243 -22.97 -16.39 -12.58
C ASP A 243 -23.40 -16.79 -14.01
N ASN A 244 -22.71 -17.75 -14.55
CA ASN A 244 -23.01 -18.38 -15.83
C ASN A 244 -23.29 -19.88 -15.64
N HIS A 245 -23.50 -20.32 -14.39
CA HIS A 245 -23.70 -21.72 -14.00
C HIS A 245 -22.54 -22.64 -14.45
N ALA A 246 -21.33 -22.09 -14.48
CA ALA A 246 -20.14 -22.81 -14.89
C ALA A 246 -19.42 -23.44 -13.66
N PRO A 247 -18.68 -24.52 -13.86
CA PRO A 247 -17.97 -25.18 -12.74
C PRO A 247 -16.79 -24.36 -12.22
N PHE A 248 -16.24 -23.46 -13.04
CA PHE A 248 -15.07 -22.66 -12.68
C PHE A 248 -15.31 -21.17 -12.87
N THR A 249 -14.61 -20.38 -12.07
CA THR A 249 -14.65 -18.91 -12.06
C THR A 249 -13.32 -18.34 -12.55
N LEU A 250 -13.37 -17.32 -13.39
CA LEU A 250 -12.23 -16.47 -13.72
C LEU A 250 -12.29 -15.19 -12.91
N VAL A 251 -11.15 -14.80 -12.34
CA VAL A 251 -11.02 -13.56 -11.57
C VAL A 251 -10.33 -12.50 -12.42
N PHE A 252 -10.90 -11.30 -12.44
CA PHE A 252 -10.28 -10.09 -12.98
C PHE A 252 -10.08 -9.10 -11.85
N GLY A 253 -8.86 -8.58 -11.72
CA GLY A 253 -8.47 -7.67 -10.66
C GLY A 253 -7.77 -6.42 -11.17
N ALA A 254 -7.95 -5.33 -10.45
CA ALA A 254 -7.18 -4.11 -10.51
C ALA A 254 -7.37 -3.37 -9.19
N HIS A 255 -6.35 -2.69 -8.67
CA HIS A 255 -6.59 -1.81 -7.52
C HIS A 255 -7.14 -0.47 -7.97
N TYR A 256 -7.89 0.19 -7.08
CA TYR A 256 -8.53 1.47 -7.38
C TYR A 256 -8.13 2.58 -6.42
N ASP A 257 -7.46 2.24 -5.31
CA ASP A 257 -6.82 3.22 -4.44
C ASP A 257 -5.55 3.80 -5.06
N HIS A 258 -5.12 4.96 -4.55
CA HIS A 258 -3.83 5.55 -4.89
C HIS A 258 -3.35 6.43 -3.73
N LEU A 259 -2.42 7.37 -3.95
CA LEU A 259 -1.62 7.99 -2.90
C LEU A 259 -2.26 9.17 -2.18
N GLY A 260 -3.46 9.62 -2.57
CA GLY A 260 -4.07 10.79 -1.98
C GLY A 260 -3.25 12.06 -2.22
N TYR A 261 -2.91 12.74 -1.14
CA TYR A 261 -1.97 13.88 -1.13
C TYR A 261 -0.51 13.45 -0.82
N GLY A 262 -0.23 12.14 -0.80
CA GLY A 262 1.07 11.58 -0.45
C GLY A 262 1.26 11.33 1.05
N GLU A 263 0.16 11.25 1.82
CA GLU A 263 0.18 11.19 3.28
C GLU A 263 0.80 9.90 3.84
N ASP A 264 0.81 8.82 3.07
CA ASP A 264 1.36 7.52 3.52
C ASP A 264 2.87 7.37 3.26
N GLY A 265 3.50 8.42 2.69
CA GLY A 265 4.96 8.49 2.53
C GLY A 265 5.50 7.69 1.34
N ASN A 266 4.63 7.22 0.44
CA ASN A 266 4.98 6.48 -0.77
C ASN A 266 5.02 7.36 -2.04
N SER A 267 4.81 8.67 -1.92
CA SER A 267 4.95 9.63 -3.01
C SER A 267 6.40 9.81 -3.45
N MET A 268 6.63 9.87 -4.75
CA MET A 268 7.92 10.25 -5.36
C MET A 268 8.03 11.77 -5.64
N ASN A 269 7.07 12.57 -5.21
CA ASN A 269 7.15 14.02 -5.25
C ASN A 269 8.10 14.53 -4.16
N ARG A 270 9.18 15.19 -4.57
CA ARG A 270 10.22 15.71 -3.65
C ARG A 270 10.03 17.16 -3.24
N THR A 271 8.94 17.80 -3.66
CA THR A 271 8.70 19.22 -3.33
C THR A 271 8.28 19.44 -1.88
N GLY A 272 7.87 18.37 -1.16
CA GLY A 272 7.35 18.42 0.20
C GLY A 272 5.96 19.06 0.34
N ALA A 273 5.40 19.64 -0.72
CA ALA A 273 4.06 20.18 -0.71
C ALA A 273 3.03 19.05 -0.90
N PRO A 274 1.93 19.02 -0.13
CA PRO A 274 0.82 18.11 -0.36
C PRO A 274 0.17 18.46 -1.71
N MET A 275 0.15 17.50 -2.63
CA MET A 275 -0.45 17.64 -3.95
C MET A 275 -1.29 16.40 -4.25
N ILE A 276 -2.40 16.56 -4.97
CA ILE A 276 -3.24 15.44 -5.40
C ILE A 276 -2.43 14.54 -6.34
N HIS A 277 -2.46 13.24 -6.07
CA HIS A 277 -1.90 12.20 -6.92
C HIS A 277 -3.06 11.52 -7.64
N ASN A 278 -3.36 11.94 -8.86
CA ASN A 278 -4.52 11.44 -9.61
C ASN A 278 -4.39 9.97 -10.02
N GLY A 279 -3.16 9.46 -10.19
CA GLY A 279 -2.92 8.06 -10.49
C GLY A 279 -3.70 7.58 -11.70
N ALA A 280 -3.52 8.27 -12.86
CA ALA A 280 -4.28 7.94 -14.06
C ALA A 280 -3.84 6.62 -14.66
N ASP A 281 -2.53 6.37 -14.72
CA ASP A 281 -2.02 5.05 -15.08
C ASP A 281 -2.01 4.11 -13.88
N ASP A 282 -1.61 4.61 -12.72
CA ASP A 282 -1.52 3.87 -11.46
C ASP A 282 -2.67 4.24 -10.48
N ASN A 283 -3.81 3.50 -10.36
CA ASN A 283 -4.18 2.46 -11.32
C ASN A 283 -5.63 2.68 -11.82
N ALA A 284 -5.97 3.96 -12.16
CA ALA A 284 -7.24 4.21 -12.82
C ALA A 284 -7.31 3.49 -14.19
N SER A 285 -6.16 3.24 -14.86
CA SER A 285 -6.11 2.53 -16.12
C SER A 285 -6.57 1.08 -16.00
N GLY A 286 -6.03 0.33 -15.05
CA GLY A 286 -6.44 -1.05 -14.78
C GLY A 286 -7.89 -1.14 -14.31
N THR A 287 -8.30 -0.22 -13.42
CA THR A 287 -9.68 -0.17 -12.92
C THR A 287 -10.69 0.15 -14.04
N ALA A 288 -10.40 1.11 -14.93
CA ALA A 288 -11.24 1.40 -16.09
C ALA A 288 -11.35 0.18 -17.03
N ALA A 289 -10.24 -0.53 -17.23
CA ALA A 289 -10.25 -1.78 -18.01
C ALA A 289 -11.07 -2.88 -17.33
N LEU A 290 -10.97 -3.04 -16.01
CA LEU A 290 -11.78 -3.98 -15.24
C LEU A 290 -13.28 -3.73 -15.44
N ILE A 291 -13.72 -2.46 -15.34
CA ILE A 291 -15.10 -2.05 -15.55
C ILE A 291 -15.54 -2.38 -16.99
N GLU A 292 -14.73 -2.06 -17.99
CA GLU A 292 -15.09 -2.30 -19.40
C GLU A 292 -15.09 -3.80 -19.76
N ILE A 293 -14.14 -4.58 -19.22
CA ILE A 293 -14.14 -6.05 -19.39
C ILE A 293 -15.39 -6.66 -18.75
N SER A 294 -15.82 -6.15 -17.59
CA SER A 294 -17.05 -6.61 -16.94
C SER A 294 -18.27 -6.38 -17.84
N ARG A 295 -18.34 -5.21 -18.48
CA ARG A 295 -19.40 -4.90 -19.47
C ARG A 295 -19.37 -5.85 -20.68
N LEU A 296 -18.18 -6.09 -21.22
CA LEU A 296 -18.02 -6.93 -22.42
C LEU A 296 -18.36 -8.39 -22.17
N LEU A 297 -17.89 -8.94 -21.05
CA LEU A 297 -18.10 -10.35 -20.68
C LEU A 297 -19.53 -10.62 -20.18
N SER A 298 -20.16 -9.69 -19.46
CA SER A 298 -21.54 -9.85 -18.98
C SER A 298 -22.58 -9.90 -20.10
N ARG A 299 -22.27 -9.32 -21.27
CA ARG A 299 -23.16 -9.31 -22.44
C ARG A 299 -23.03 -10.55 -23.35
N GLN A 300 -22.07 -11.43 -23.06
CA GLN A 300 -21.90 -12.64 -23.88
C GLN A 300 -22.99 -13.66 -23.53
N LYS A 301 -23.62 -14.24 -24.55
CA LYS A 301 -24.73 -15.20 -24.38
C LYS A 301 -24.29 -16.62 -24.00
N LYS A 302 -23.06 -17.00 -24.33
CA LYS A 302 -22.50 -18.34 -24.04
C LYS A 302 -21.14 -18.16 -23.40
N ASN A 303 -21.04 -18.51 -22.12
CA ASN A 303 -19.84 -18.44 -21.34
C ASN A 303 -19.49 -19.82 -20.78
N SER A 304 -18.20 -20.15 -20.77
CA SER A 304 -17.70 -21.42 -20.20
C SER A 304 -17.27 -21.28 -18.76
N PHE A 305 -17.30 -20.05 -18.21
CA PHE A 305 -16.84 -19.71 -16.88
C PHE A 305 -17.81 -18.73 -16.21
N ASN A 306 -17.85 -18.75 -14.89
CA ASN A 306 -18.31 -17.62 -14.10
C ASN A 306 -17.23 -16.54 -14.10
N TYR A 307 -17.60 -15.30 -13.84
CA TYR A 307 -16.66 -14.18 -13.80
C TYR A 307 -16.78 -13.45 -12.48
N LEU A 308 -15.62 -13.22 -11.84
CA LEU A 308 -15.49 -12.44 -10.62
C LEU A 308 -14.64 -11.22 -10.93
N PHE A 309 -15.19 -10.03 -10.73
CA PHE A 309 -14.51 -8.76 -10.91
C PHE A 309 -14.27 -8.14 -9.55
N ILE A 310 -13.01 -7.84 -9.24
CA ILE A 310 -12.62 -7.27 -7.96
C ILE A 310 -11.79 -6.02 -8.20
N ALA A 311 -12.29 -4.87 -7.74
CA ALA A 311 -11.46 -3.69 -7.56
C ALA A 311 -10.92 -3.71 -6.13
N PHE A 312 -9.59 -3.84 -5.98
CA PHE A 312 -8.94 -3.95 -4.69
C PHE A 312 -8.64 -2.57 -4.12
N SER A 313 -8.72 -2.44 -2.79
CA SER A 313 -8.26 -1.27 -2.06
C SER A 313 -6.97 -1.56 -1.33
N ALA A 314 -6.27 -0.49 -0.93
CA ALA A 314 -5.06 -0.53 -0.12
C ALA A 314 -3.96 -1.43 -0.72
N GLU A 315 -3.86 -1.46 -2.03
CA GLU A 315 -2.74 -2.07 -2.76
C GLU A 315 -1.46 -1.30 -2.46
N GLU A 316 -1.51 0.02 -2.50
CA GLU A 316 -0.42 0.98 -2.24
C GLU A 316 0.16 0.90 -0.81
N LEU A 317 -0.57 0.23 0.08
CA LEU A 317 -0.15 -0.05 1.46
C LEU A 317 0.39 -1.48 1.64
N GLY A 318 0.59 -2.22 0.54
CA GLY A 318 1.18 -3.55 0.51
C GLY A 318 0.18 -4.68 0.25
N LEU A 319 -0.64 -4.55 -0.80
CA LEU A 319 -1.57 -5.56 -1.31
C LEU A 319 -2.67 -5.95 -0.30
N LEU A 320 -3.05 -5.02 0.60
CA LEU A 320 -3.90 -5.37 1.75
C LEU A 320 -5.29 -5.87 1.31
N GLY A 321 -5.87 -5.27 0.28
CA GLY A 321 -7.21 -5.66 -0.22
C GLY A 321 -7.24 -7.04 -0.84
N SER A 322 -6.29 -7.37 -1.71
CA SER A 322 -6.23 -8.70 -2.32
C SER A 322 -5.85 -9.77 -1.31
N LYS A 323 -4.98 -9.46 -0.35
CA LYS A 323 -4.64 -10.33 0.76
C LYS A 323 -5.87 -10.62 1.63
N TYR A 324 -6.61 -9.56 2.00
CA TYR A 324 -7.84 -9.71 2.76
C TYR A 324 -8.87 -10.58 2.02
N PHE A 325 -9.05 -10.38 0.71
CA PHE A 325 -9.96 -11.19 -0.10
C PHE A 325 -9.59 -12.68 -0.08
N VAL A 326 -8.31 -13.04 -0.28
CA VAL A 326 -7.91 -14.46 -0.31
C VAL A 326 -7.88 -15.12 1.08
N GLU A 327 -7.87 -14.32 2.15
CA GLU A 327 -7.99 -14.78 3.54
C GLU A 327 -9.46 -14.88 3.99
N HIS A 328 -10.35 -14.03 3.44
CA HIS A 328 -11.79 -13.96 3.73
C HIS A 328 -12.59 -14.01 2.42
N PRO A 329 -12.47 -15.08 1.62
CA PRO A 329 -13.06 -15.12 0.30
C PRO A 329 -14.58 -15.18 0.34
N THR A 330 -15.23 -14.47 -0.59
CA THR A 330 -16.70 -14.47 -0.75
C THR A 330 -17.20 -15.59 -1.67
N ILE A 331 -16.29 -16.34 -2.28
CA ILE A 331 -16.54 -17.57 -3.04
C ILE A 331 -15.54 -18.66 -2.62
N ASP A 332 -15.82 -19.92 -2.94
CA ASP A 332 -14.82 -20.98 -2.75
C ASP A 332 -13.63 -20.78 -3.70
N LEU A 333 -12.44 -20.53 -3.14
CA LEU A 333 -11.19 -20.35 -3.90
C LEU A 333 -10.88 -21.56 -4.79
N ASN A 334 -11.33 -22.77 -4.43
CA ASN A 334 -11.12 -23.96 -5.24
C ASN A 334 -11.87 -23.91 -6.56
N THR A 335 -12.91 -23.10 -6.70
CA THR A 335 -13.63 -22.89 -7.95
C THR A 335 -12.90 -21.93 -8.90
N ILE A 336 -11.92 -21.17 -8.40
CA ILE A 336 -11.16 -20.24 -9.24
C ILE A 336 -10.22 -21.02 -10.17
N ASN A 337 -10.35 -20.78 -11.45
CA ASN A 337 -9.50 -21.37 -12.46
C ASN A 337 -8.19 -20.60 -12.61
N TYR A 338 -8.29 -19.28 -12.79
CA TYR A 338 -7.15 -18.38 -12.84
C TYR A 338 -7.58 -16.93 -12.59
N MET A 339 -6.58 -16.06 -12.34
CA MET A 339 -6.78 -14.61 -12.21
C MET A 339 -5.99 -13.85 -13.28
N ILE A 340 -6.58 -12.78 -13.80
CA ILE A 340 -5.90 -11.75 -14.59
C ILE A 340 -5.94 -10.45 -13.80
N ASN A 341 -4.75 -9.92 -13.48
CA ASN A 341 -4.57 -8.62 -12.83
C ASN A 341 -4.07 -7.59 -13.83
N MET A 342 -4.58 -6.38 -13.73
CA MET A 342 -4.21 -5.26 -14.60
C MET A 342 -3.76 -4.10 -13.72
N ASP A 343 -2.52 -3.68 -13.94
CA ASP A 343 -1.93 -2.58 -13.20
C ASP A 343 -0.99 -1.80 -14.11
N MET A 344 -1.22 -0.48 -14.20
CA MET A 344 -0.50 0.43 -15.09
C MET A 344 -0.50 -0.03 -16.55
N ILE A 345 -1.68 -0.11 -17.16
CA ILE A 345 -1.84 -0.55 -18.56
C ILE A 345 -2.13 0.60 -19.53
N GLY A 346 -2.08 1.85 -19.09
CA GLY A 346 -2.45 3.03 -19.86
C GLY A 346 -1.27 3.73 -20.57
N ARG A 347 -0.01 3.38 -20.27
CA ARG A 347 1.17 4.09 -20.79
C ARG A 347 2.01 3.27 -21.78
N MET A 348 1.38 2.37 -22.54
CA MET A 348 2.10 1.66 -23.61
C MET A 348 2.71 2.65 -24.60
N SER A 349 4.01 2.55 -24.82
CA SER A 349 4.73 3.37 -25.78
C SER A 349 4.30 3.08 -27.22
N ASP A 350 4.01 4.11 -28.02
CA ASP A 350 3.66 3.96 -29.43
C ASP A 350 4.80 3.43 -30.28
N SER A 351 6.05 3.72 -29.91
CA SER A 351 7.24 3.29 -30.66
C SER A 351 7.54 1.81 -30.49
N THR A 352 7.42 1.29 -29.25
CA THR A 352 7.73 -0.12 -28.96
C THR A 352 6.51 -1.02 -28.98
N ARG A 353 5.33 -0.48 -28.65
CA ARG A 353 4.05 -1.17 -28.49
C ARG A 353 4.20 -2.50 -27.76
N THR A 354 4.79 -2.43 -26.56
CA THR A 354 5.12 -3.63 -25.79
C THR A 354 4.39 -3.63 -24.45
N ILE A 355 3.82 -4.77 -24.09
CA ILE A 355 3.30 -5.07 -22.75
C ILE A 355 4.09 -6.23 -22.14
N THR A 356 4.31 -6.19 -20.83
CA THR A 356 4.81 -7.34 -20.08
C THR A 356 3.62 -8.09 -19.48
N ILE A 357 3.59 -9.40 -19.67
CA ILE A 357 2.62 -10.31 -19.03
C ILE A 357 3.39 -11.22 -18.10
N GLY A 358 3.28 -10.94 -16.80
CA GLY A 358 3.81 -11.76 -15.70
C GLY A 358 2.92 -12.98 -15.46
N GLY A 359 3.45 -13.96 -14.71
CA GLY A 359 2.70 -15.16 -14.33
C GLY A 359 2.65 -16.26 -15.39
N TYR A 360 3.33 -16.08 -16.53
CA TYR A 360 3.32 -17.07 -17.61
C TYR A 360 3.75 -18.48 -17.16
N GLY A 361 4.70 -18.58 -16.22
CA GLY A 361 5.15 -19.85 -15.67
C GLY A 361 4.16 -20.51 -14.70
N THR A 362 3.09 -19.84 -14.29
CA THR A 362 2.16 -20.35 -13.26
C THR A 362 1.23 -21.46 -13.75
N SER A 363 1.19 -21.69 -15.07
CA SER A 363 0.51 -22.85 -15.67
C SER A 363 1.10 -23.19 -17.03
N PRO A 364 1.30 -24.48 -17.36
CA PRO A 364 1.73 -24.90 -18.69
C PRO A 364 0.69 -24.57 -19.78
N SER A 365 -0.59 -24.40 -19.43
CA SER A 365 -1.66 -24.06 -20.34
C SER A 365 -1.56 -22.65 -20.95
N TRP A 366 -0.80 -21.76 -20.30
CA TRP A 366 -0.63 -20.39 -20.81
C TRP A 366 0.02 -20.34 -22.17
N ASN A 367 0.96 -21.25 -22.46
CA ASN A 367 1.58 -21.35 -23.80
C ASN A 367 0.53 -21.47 -24.91
N ASP A 368 -0.38 -22.43 -24.77
CA ASP A 368 -1.40 -22.68 -25.79
C ASP A 368 -2.43 -21.56 -25.89
N ILE A 369 -2.83 -20.99 -24.76
CA ILE A 369 -3.82 -19.92 -24.70
C ILE A 369 -3.27 -18.64 -25.33
N LEU A 370 -2.06 -18.23 -24.94
CA LEU A 370 -1.47 -16.98 -25.40
C LEU A 370 -1.05 -17.05 -26.86
N ASN A 371 -0.52 -18.19 -27.34
CA ASN A 371 -0.16 -18.40 -28.74
C ASN A 371 -1.38 -18.34 -29.69
N LYS A 372 -2.55 -18.74 -29.21
CA LYS A 372 -3.82 -18.62 -29.97
C LYS A 372 -4.41 -17.21 -29.93
N THR A 373 -3.93 -16.35 -29.04
CA THR A 373 -4.48 -15.00 -28.83
C THR A 373 -3.66 -13.98 -29.61
N LYS A 374 -4.25 -13.48 -30.69
CA LYS A 374 -3.61 -12.44 -31.53
C LYS A 374 -3.62 -11.10 -30.82
N SER A 375 -2.53 -10.36 -30.95
CA SER A 375 -2.36 -8.99 -30.45
C SER A 375 -1.88 -8.04 -31.53
N ASN A 376 -2.17 -6.75 -31.37
CA ASN A 376 -1.64 -5.65 -32.22
C ASN A 376 -0.39 -5.01 -31.58
N PHE A 377 0.18 -5.65 -30.55
CA PHE A 377 1.33 -5.20 -29.81
C PHE A 377 2.26 -6.39 -29.49
N ARG A 378 3.46 -6.09 -29.05
CA ARG A 378 4.42 -7.11 -28.62
C ARG A 378 4.13 -7.54 -27.19
N VAL A 379 4.12 -8.85 -26.95
CA VAL A 379 3.97 -9.43 -25.62
C VAL A 379 5.34 -9.92 -25.14
N LYS A 380 5.83 -9.35 -24.03
CA LYS A 380 6.98 -9.85 -23.29
C LYS A 380 6.47 -10.73 -22.17
N LEU A 381 6.81 -12.01 -22.19
CA LEU A 381 6.39 -12.95 -21.17
C LEU A 381 7.40 -13.00 -20.02
N ASP A 382 6.87 -12.98 -18.79
CA ASP A 382 7.61 -13.20 -17.56
C ASP A 382 7.01 -14.38 -16.82
N SER A 383 7.88 -15.30 -16.40
CA SER A 383 7.44 -16.54 -15.76
C SER A 383 7.02 -16.37 -14.30
N SER A 384 7.44 -15.29 -13.62
CA SER A 384 7.16 -15.11 -12.20
C SER A 384 5.66 -14.98 -11.91
N GLY A 385 5.17 -15.75 -10.95
CA GLY A 385 3.81 -15.62 -10.41
C GLY A 385 3.68 -14.59 -9.30
N THR A 386 4.81 -14.08 -8.80
CA THR A 386 4.85 -13.00 -7.81
C THR A 386 5.33 -11.70 -8.45
N GLY A 387 4.89 -10.58 -7.90
CA GLY A 387 5.25 -9.24 -8.35
C GLY A 387 4.66 -8.18 -7.41
N PRO A 388 4.86 -6.91 -7.70
CA PRO A 388 4.43 -5.81 -6.83
C PRO A 388 2.96 -5.42 -7.07
N SER A 389 2.06 -6.40 -7.25
CA SER A 389 0.63 -6.14 -7.43
C SER A 389 -0.23 -7.33 -6.99
N ASP A 390 -1.55 -7.17 -6.97
CA ASP A 390 -2.57 -8.02 -6.35
C ASP A 390 -2.58 -9.49 -6.79
N HIS A 391 -2.10 -9.79 -8.01
CA HIS A 391 -1.96 -11.18 -8.49
C HIS A 391 -1.12 -12.07 -7.56
N THR A 392 -0.18 -11.47 -6.82
CA THR A 392 0.68 -12.16 -5.87
C THR A 392 -0.12 -12.86 -4.77
N SER A 393 -1.19 -12.23 -4.29
CA SER A 393 -2.06 -12.82 -3.26
C SER A 393 -2.75 -14.10 -3.75
N PHE A 394 -3.19 -14.13 -5.01
CA PHE A 394 -3.80 -15.32 -5.62
C PHE A 394 -2.78 -16.42 -5.94
N TYR A 395 -1.62 -16.03 -6.46
CA TYR A 395 -0.52 -16.97 -6.69
C TYR A 395 -0.14 -17.73 -5.41
N ARG A 396 -0.07 -17.04 -4.27
CA ARG A 396 0.22 -17.65 -2.95
C ARG A 396 -0.86 -18.65 -2.49
N LYS A 397 -2.05 -18.60 -3.05
CA LYS A 397 -3.12 -19.60 -2.86
C LYS A 397 -3.11 -20.69 -3.94
N ASN A 398 -2.00 -20.84 -4.70
CA ASN A 398 -1.83 -21.82 -5.78
C ASN A 398 -2.84 -21.64 -6.92
N ILE A 399 -3.23 -20.40 -7.21
CA ILE A 399 -4.10 -20.05 -8.34
C ILE A 399 -3.21 -19.54 -9.47
N PRO A 400 -3.29 -20.08 -10.71
CA PRO A 400 -2.59 -19.53 -11.87
C PRO A 400 -2.97 -18.08 -12.12
N VAL A 401 -1.97 -17.26 -12.43
CA VAL A 401 -2.18 -15.81 -12.62
C VAL A 401 -1.56 -15.31 -13.91
N LEU A 402 -2.13 -14.22 -14.45
CA LEU A 402 -1.47 -13.34 -15.41
C LEU A 402 -1.49 -11.91 -14.86
N PHE A 403 -0.39 -11.20 -15.03
CA PHE A 403 -0.21 -9.82 -14.60
C PHE A 403 0.14 -8.94 -15.80
N PHE A 404 -0.70 -7.98 -16.11
CA PHE A 404 -0.55 -7.07 -17.24
C PHE A 404 0.02 -5.74 -16.79
N PHE A 405 1.13 -5.34 -17.42
CA PHE A 405 1.88 -4.15 -17.04
C PHE A 405 2.58 -3.53 -18.26
N THR A 406 2.41 -2.25 -18.53
CA THR A 406 3.04 -1.56 -19.66
C THR A 406 4.41 -0.97 -19.35
N GLY A 407 4.84 -0.98 -18.09
CA GLY A 407 6.13 -0.51 -17.63
C GLY A 407 6.04 0.75 -16.78
N LEU A 408 7.10 1.00 -16.00
CA LEU A 408 7.24 2.23 -15.23
C LEU A 408 7.53 3.42 -16.15
N HIS A 409 7.06 4.59 -15.75
CA HIS A 409 7.30 5.87 -16.43
C HIS A 409 7.74 6.96 -15.44
N SER A 410 8.14 8.10 -15.95
CA SER A 410 8.69 9.20 -15.15
C SER A 410 7.68 9.85 -14.18
N ASP A 411 6.38 9.63 -14.40
CA ASP A 411 5.29 10.18 -13.59
C ASP A 411 4.82 9.21 -12.49
N TYR A 412 5.37 8.00 -12.41
CA TYR A 412 5.02 7.00 -11.41
C TYR A 412 5.09 7.55 -9.99
N HIS A 413 4.04 7.39 -9.19
CA HIS A 413 3.87 7.91 -7.83
C HIS A 413 4.07 9.43 -7.70
N LYS A 414 3.72 10.18 -8.75
CA LYS A 414 3.79 11.65 -8.78
C LYS A 414 2.45 12.29 -9.10
N PRO A 415 2.25 13.55 -8.68
CA PRO A 415 1.06 14.33 -9.04
C PRO A 415 0.87 14.52 -10.55
N THR A 416 1.87 14.20 -11.35
CA THR A 416 1.87 14.36 -12.81
C THR A 416 1.37 13.12 -13.56
N ASP A 417 0.91 12.07 -12.87
CA ASP A 417 0.27 10.91 -13.53
C ASP A 417 -1.20 11.21 -13.82
N ASP A 418 -1.43 11.94 -14.93
CA ASP A 418 -2.72 12.48 -15.33
C ASP A 418 -3.28 11.84 -16.61
N ALA A 419 -4.62 11.97 -16.79
CA ALA A 419 -5.41 11.35 -17.85
C ALA A 419 -5.03 11.78 -19.28
N ASP A 420 -4.43 12.96 -19.45
CA ASP A 420 -4.00 13.50 -20.73
C ASP A 420 -2.82 12.72 -21.35
N LYS A 421 -2.11 11.94 -20.52
CA LYS A 421 -0.94 11.15 -20.91
C LYS A 421 -1.26 9.71 -21.29
N ILE A 422 -2.52 9.30 -21.19
CA ILE A 422 -2.96 7.91 -21.38
C ILE A 422 -3.13 7.55 -22.85
N ASN A 423 -2.60 6.41 -23.24
CA ASN A 423 -2.77 5.82 -24.57
C ASN A 423 -4.04 4.96 -24.63
N TYR A 424 -5.21 5.62 -24.80
CA TYR A 424 -6.52 4.96 -24.84
C TYR A 424 -6.66 3.94 -25.97
N LEU A 425 -5.93 4.13 -27.07
CA LEU A 425 -5.93 3.18 -28.20
C LEU A 425 -5.28 1.86 -27.77
N ALA A 426 -4.10 1.96 -27.14
CA ALA A 426 -3.39 0.79 -26.63
C ALA A 426 -4.18 0.07 -25.51
N MET A 427 -4.80 0.82 -24.59
CA MET A 427 -5.68 0.25 -23.56
C MET A 427 -6.85 -0.53 -24.20
N THR A 428 -7.45 0.00 -25.27
CA THR A 428 -8.53 -0.68 -26.00
C THR A 428 -8.04 -2.01 -26.59
N ASP A 429 -6.83 -2.03 -27.14
CA ASP A 429 -6.21 -3.25 -27.65
C ASP A 429 -5.97 -4.28 -26.53
N ILE A 430 -5.49 -3.84 -25.35
CA ILE A 430 -5.25 -4.69 -24.18
C ILE A 430 -6.56 -5.29 -23.67
N VAL A 431 -7.63 -4.49 -23.54
CA VAL A 431 -8.96 -4.97 -23.13
C VAL A 431 -9.49 -6.04 -24.08
N ASN A 432 -9.40 -5.79 -25.39
CA ASN A 432 -9.82 -6.78 -26.39
C ASN A 432 -8.96 -8.04 -26.36
N TYR A 433 -7.67 -7.90 -26.14
CA TYR A 433 -6.74 -9.03 -25.98
C TYR A 433 -7.11 -9.88 -24.75
N THR A 434 -7.41 -9.25 -23.61
CA THR A 434 -7.88 -9.92 -22.39
C THR A 434 -9.17 -10.72 -22.64
N VAL A 435 -10.15 -10.10 -23.30
CA VAL A 435 -11.39 -10.80 -23.67
C VAL A 435 -11.12 -11.97 -24.62
N ASN A 436 -10.14 -11.86 -25.52
CA ASN A 436 -9.76 -12.95 -26.42
C ASN A 436 -9.01 -14.08 -25.70
N ILE A 437 -8.21 -13.78 -24.66
CA ILE A 437 -7.65 -14.81 -23.77
C ILE A 437 -8.78 -15.65 -23.17
N VAL A 438 -9.82 -15.02 -22.61
CA VAL A 438 -10.98 -15.73 -22.06
C VAL A 438 -11.64 -16.63 -23.11
N ARG A 439 -11.81 -16.11 -24.34
CA ARG A 439 -12.41 -16.90 -25.45
C ARG A 439 -11.56 -18.10 -25.86
N ASN A 440 -10.24 -17.98 -25.77
CA ASN A 440 -9.30 -19.04 -26.13
C ASN A 440 -9.03 -20.01 -24.97
N SER A 441 -9.39 -19.64 -23.74
CA SER A 441 -9.27 -20.47 -22.52
C SER A 441 -10.37 -21.52 -22.37
N LYS A 442 -11.19 -21.78 -23.40
CA LYS A 442 -12.29 -22.75 -23.36
C LYS A 442 -11.81 -24.18 -23.13
N ILE A 443 -11.16 -24.39 -22.02
CA ILE A 443 -10.68 -25.69 -21.56
C ILE A 443 -11.69 -26.17 -20.50
N PRO A 444 -12.27 -27.37 -20.64
CA PRO A 444 -13.28 -27.87 -19.70
C PRO A 444 -12.70 -28.25 -18.34
N GLN A 445 -11.40 -28.05 -18.13
CA GLN A 445 -10.68 -28.41 -16.92
C GLN A 445 -10.04 -27.20 -16.25
N LYS A 446 -9.83 -27.29 -14.95
CA LYS A 446 -9.06 -26.30 -14.18
C LYS A 446 -7.61 -26.29 -14.69
N LEU A 447 -7.01 -25.10 -14.82
CA LEU A 447 -5.59 -24.99 -15.17
C LEU A 447 -4.72 -25.60 -14.06
N VAL A 448 -3.71 -26.35 -14.48
CA VAL A 448 -2.73 -26.91 -13.53
C VAL A 448 -1.83 -25.77 -13.03
N PHE A 449 -1.76 -25.59 -11.73
CA PHE A 449 -0.85 -24.62 -11.12
C PHE A 449 0.59 -25.16 -11.12
N THR A 450 1.52 -24.28 -11.45
CA THR A 450 2.97 -24.52 -11.36
C THR A 450 3.61 -23.43 -10.52
N LYS A 451 4.35 -23.84 -9.50
CA LYS A 451 5.14 -22.91 -8.69
C LYS A 451 6.29 -22.37 -9.52
N THR A 452 6.45 -21.06 -9.56
CA THR A 452 7.51 -20.38 -10.31
C THR A 452 8.64 -19.92 -9.41
N ARG A 453 9.79 -19.56 -10.01
CA ARG A 453 10.81 -18.80 -9.29
C ARG A 453 10.28 -17.39 -9.02
N GLU A 454 10.40 -16.93 -7.80
CA GLU A 454 10.00 -15.60 -7.42
C GLU A 454 10.98 -14.57 -8.01
N GLN A 455 10.47 -13.63 -8.81
CA GLN A 455 11.28 -12.51 -9.26
C GLN A 455 11.49 -11.50 -8.11
N GLN A 456 12.70 -10.98 -8.04
CA GLN A 456 12.95 -9.79 -7.24
C GLN A 456 12.39 -8.58 -7.99
N THR A 457 11.50 -7.85 -7.37
CA THR A 457 11.14 -6.51 -7.80
C THR A 457 12.36 -5.62 -7.63
N SER A 458 13.02 -5.31 -8.74
CA SER A 458 14.03 -4.26 -8.76
C SER A 458 13.32 -2.91 -8.77
N THR A 459 12.97 -2.39 -7.60
CA THR A 459 12.79 -0.96 -7.45
C THR A 459 14.11 -0.28 -7.83
N SER A 460 14.04 0.79 -8.55
CA SER A 460 15.03 1.46 -9.39
C SER A 460 16.33 1.99 -8.74
N THR A 461 16.82 1.41 -7.67
CA THR A 461 18.19 1.56 -7.22
C THR A 461 18.96 0.31 -7.66
N ARG A 462 19.98 0.49 -8.51
CA ARG A 462 20.88 -0.60 -8.93
C ARG A 462 21.67 -1.09 -7.71
N PHE A 463 21.07 -1.99 -6.94
CA PHE A 463 21.82 -2.73 -5.94
C PHE A 463 22.67 -3.79 -6.64
N SER A 464 23.94 -3.85 -6.27
CA SER A 464 24.86 -4.87 -6.78
C SER A 464 24.55 -6.26 -6.20
N VAL A 465 23.79 -6.31 -5.08
CA VAL A 465 23.48 -7.53 -4.31
C VAL A 465 22.03 -7.57 -3.84
N SER A 466 21.58 -8.76 -3.46
CA SER A 466 20.28 -8.96 -2.83
C SER A 466 20.30 -10.20 -1.94
N MET A 467 19.69 -10.09 -0.76
CA MET A 467 19.46 -11.23 0.13
C MET A 467 18.44 -12.23 -0.44
N GLY A 468 17.50 -11.77 -1.26
CA GLY A 468 16.41 -12.59 -1.77
C GLY A 468 15.25 -12.76 -0.77
N ILE A 469 15.04 -11.79 0.11
CA ILE A 469 13.80 -11.69 0.90
C ILE A 469 12.78 -10.86 0.13
N MET A 470 11.51 -11.17 0.34
CA MET A 470 10.39 -10.31 -0.01
C MET A 470 9.91 -9.62 1.28
N PRO A 471 10.03 -8.30 1.37
CA PRO A 471 9.51 -7.56 2.51
C PRO A 471 7.99 -7.67 2.59
N ASP A 472 7.48 -7.84 3.80
CA ASP A 472 6.07 -7.62 4.07
C ASP A 472 5.83 -6.12 4.27
N TYR A 473 5.33 -5.46 3.26
CA TYR A 473 5.01 -4.02 3.31
C TYR A 473 3.83 -3.69 4.23
N SER A 474 3.06 -4.69 4.66
CA SER A 474 1.97 -4.51 5.62
C SER A 474 2.42 -4.56 7.08
N TYR A 475 3.68 -4.91 7.33
CA TYR A 475 4.22 -5.00 8.68
C TYR A 475 4.48 -3.61 9.26
N SER A 476 3.75 -3.24 10.30
CA SER A 476 3.83 -1.93 10.96
C SER A 476 4.80 -1.88 12.16
N GLY A 477 5.44 -3.00 12.51
CA GLY A 477 6.44 -3.04 13.58
C GLY A 477 7.83 -2.60 13.11
N THR A 478 8.76 -2.47 14.06
CA THR A 478 10.18 -2.14 13.78
C THR A 478 10.86 -3.28 13.06
N GLY A 479 11.57 -2.99 11.98
CA GLY A 479 12.27 -3.99 11.16
C GLY A 479 11.59 -4.29 9.83
N VAL A 480 12.12 -5.29 9.13
CA VAL A 480 11.54 -5.78 7.87
C VAL A 480 11.10 -7.22 8.04
N ARG A 481 9.79 -7.44 8.13
CA ARG A 481 9.24 -8.80 8.17
C ARG A 481 9.41 -9.44 6.80
N VAL A 482 9.90 -10.67 6.80
CA VAL A 482 10.08 -11.50 5.60
C VAL A 482 8.75 -12.15 5.29
N ASP A 483 8.11 -11.76 4.20
CA ASP A 483 6.89 -12.39 3.71
C ASP A 483 7.17 -13.63 2.85
N GLY A 484 8.30 -13.63 2.15
CA GLY A 484 8.77 -14.77 1.35
C GLY A 484 10.27 -14.72 1.08
N LEU A 485 10.79 -15.81 0.54
CA LEU A 485 12.21 -16.00 0.23
C LEU A 485 12.36 -16.58 -1.17
N SER A 486 13.29 -16.03 -1.94
CA SER A 486 13.61 -16.51 -3.29
C SER A 486 14.55 -17.70 -3.24
N GLU A 487 14.22 -18.80 -3.94
CA GLU A 487 15.05 -19.99 -4.01
C GLU A 487 16.47 -19.70 -4.54
N GLY A 488 17.47 -20.34 -3.92
CA GLY A 488 18.87 -20.21 -4.31
C GLY A 488 19.53 -18.88 -3.91
N ARG A 489 18.82 -17.99 -3.21
CA ARG A 489 19.34 -16.70 -2.75
C ARG A 489 19.99 -16.79 -1.37
N PRO A 490 20.82 -15.77 -1.02
CA PRO A 490 21.60 -15.77 0.22
C PRO A 490 20.76 -16.00 1.49
N ALA A 491 19.62 -15.37 1.65
CA ALA A 491 18.79 -15.49 2.84
C ALA A 491 18.31 -16.94 3.09
N ILE A 492 17.77 -17.60 2.05
CA ILE A 492 17.28 -18.98 2.21
C ILE A 492 18.44 -19.96 2.44
N LYS A 493 19.62 -19.74 1.80
CA LYS A 493 20.82 -20.53 2.02
C LYS A 493 21.35 -20.42 3.44
N ALA A 494 21.20 -19.24 4.04
CA ALA A 494 21.60 -18.99 5.42
C ALA A 494 20.59 -19.50 6.45
N GLY A 495 19.37 -19.91 6.03
CA GLY A 495 18.34 -20.47 6.91
C GLY A 495 17.34 -19.47 7.45
N LEU A 496 17.16 -18.29 6.80
CA LEU A 496 16.03 -17.40 7.07
C LEU A 496 14.73 -18.09 6.65
N LEU A 497 13.64 -17.71 7.32
CA LEU A 497 12.29 -18.22 7.08
C LEU A 497 11.31 -17.07 6.86
N ALA A 498 10.20 -17.35 6.19
CA ALA A 498 9.06 -16.45 6.17
C ALA A 498 8.55 -16.21 7.61
N GLY A 499 8.22 -14.96 7.93
CA GLY A 499 7.86 -14.54 9.28
C GLY A 499 9.03 -14.00 10.12
N ASP A 500 10.30 -14.19 9.71
CA ASP A 500 11.44 -13.54 10.35
C ASP A 500 11.35 -12.02 10.18
N ILE A 501 11.78 -11.25 11.19
CA ILE A 501 11.85 -9.80 11.12
C ILE A 501 13.32 -9.40 11.12
N VAL A 502 13.83 -8.88 10.01
CA VAL A 502 15.20 -8.37 9.91
C VAL A 502 15.30 -7.07 10.69
N VAL A 503 16.15 -7.04 11.72
CA VAL A 503 16.32 -5.87 12.60
C VAL A 503 17.73 -5.28 12.53
N LYS A 504 18.71 -6.01 11.98
CA LYS A 504 20.07 -5.50 11.79
C LYS A 504 20.77 -6.19 10.61
N MET A 505 21.59 -5.45 9.87
CA MET A 505 22.44 -5.96 8.79
C MET A 505 23.84 -5.32 8.89
N GLY A 506 24.84 -6.12 9.22
CA GLY A 506 26.16 -5.61 9.58
C GLY A 506 26.05 -4.63 10.74
N ASP A 507 26.57 -3.41 10.59
CA ASP A 507 26.51 -2.34 11.60
C ASP A 507 25.25 -1.46 11.46
N THR A 508 24.35 -1.74 10.51
CA THR A 508 23.18 -0.91 10.25
C THR A 508 21.95 -1.51 10.92
N ASN A 509 21.30 -0.76 11.80
CA ASN A 509 19.98 -1.10 12.32
C ASN A 509 18.94 -0.96 11.21
N ILE A 510 18.03 -1.92 11.14
CA ILE A 510 16.97 -2.00 10.14
C ILE A 510 15.65 -1.77 10.88
N ASP A 511 15.09 -0.58 10.73
CA ASP A 511 13.80 -0.17 11.29
C ASP A 511 12.69 -0.14 10.23
N SER A 512 13.05 -0.11 8.96
CA SER A 512 12.13 0.06 7.82
C SER A 512 12.68 -0.62 6.56
N VAL A 513 11.80 -0.81 5.57
CA VAL A 513 12.20 -1.30 4.24
C VAL A 513 13.21 -0.35 3.59
N GLU A 514 13.08 0.96 3.80
CA GLU A 514 14.03 1.94 3.30
C GLU A 514 15.43 1.77 3.93
N ALA A 515 15.51 1.60 5.25
CA ALA A 515 16.77 1.33 5.95
C ALA A 515 17.41 0.02 5.46
N TYR A 516 16.60 -1.02 5.23
CA TYR A 516 17.05 -2.28 4.65
C TYR A 516 17.65 -2.08 3.24
N MET A 517 16.98 -1.33 2.38
CA MET A 517 17.45 -1.04 1.03
C MET A 517 18.76 -0.23 1.07
N LYS A 518 18.84 0.78 1.95
CA LYS A 518 20.07 1.56 2.15
C LYS A 518 21.23 0.69 2.67
N ALA A 519 20.96 -0.25 3.56
CA ALA A 519 21.96 -1.19 4.07
C ALA A 519 22.47 -2.13 2.95
N LEU A 520 21.56 -2.67 2.11
CA LEU A 520 21.95 -3.49 0.96
C LEU A 520 22.88 -2.76 -0.02
N GLY A 521 22.67 -1.45 -0.20
CA GLY A 521 23.50 -0.64 -1.08
C GLY A 521 24.98 -0.53 -0.67
N LYS A 522 25.32 -0.92 0.57
CA LYS A 522 26.71 -0.92 1.07
C LYS A 522 27.51 -2.17 0.68
N PHE A 523 26.85 -3.22 0.19
CA PHE A 523 27.48 -4.52 -0.10
C PHE A 523 27.64 -4.76 -1.61
N LYS A 524 28.64 -5.58 -1.95
CA LYS A 524 28.95 -6.04 -3.31
C LYS A 524 28.88 -7.57 -3.37
N LYS A 525 28.79 -8.12 -4.57
CA LYS A 525 28.82 -9.57 -4.78
C LYS A 525 30.11 -10.17 -4.21
N GLY A 526 29.96 -11.18 -3.37
CA GLY A 526 31.03 -11.85 -2.64
C GLY A 526 31.25 -11.35 -1.21
N ASP A 527 30.66 -10.21 -0.83
CA ASP A 527 30.72 -9.72 0.55
C ASP A 527 29.90 -10.62 1.48
N SER A 528 30.36 -10.75 2.73
CA SER A 528 29.65 -11.47 3.79
C SER A 528 29.33 -10.51 4.94
N THR A 529 28.16 -10.69 5.54
CA THR A 529 27.72 -9.88 6.68
C THR A 529 26.81 -10.67 7.61
N ASN A 530 26.76 -10.27 8.87
CA ASN A 530 25.79 -10.82 9.83
C ASN A 530 24.46 -10.08 9.71
N VAL A 531 23.38 -10.85 9.65
CA VAL A 531 22.00 -10.35 9.67
C VAL A 531 21.32 -10.88 10.92
N VAL A 532 20.79 -9.97 11.74
CA VAL A 532 20.03 -10.31 12.94
C VAL A 532 18.54 -10.22 12.59
N VAL A 533 17.82 -11.27 12.97
CA VAL A 533 16.37 -11.33 12.81
C VAL A 533 15.69 -11.66 14.15
N LEU A 534 14.47 -11.19 14.30
CA LEU A 534 13.56 -11.67 15.35
C LEU A 534 12.73 -12.82 14.77
N ARG A 535 12.86 -14.02 15.34
CA ARG A 535 12.04 -15.19 15.03
C ARG A 535 11.28 -15.63 16.27
N SER A 536 9.95 -15.47 16.24
CA SER A 536 9.07 -15.71 17.40
C SER A 536 9.52 -14.90 18.64
N GLY A 537 9.95 -13.66 18.44
CA GLY A 537 10.40 -12.75 19.51
C GLY A 537 11.83 -12.98 20.02
N LEU A 538 12.54 -13.96 19.48
CA LEU A 538 13.94 -14.26 19.86
C LEU A 538 14.91 -13.83 18.76
N GLU A 539 15.97 -13.14 19.13
CA GLU A 539 17.03 -12.77 18.20
C GLU A 539 17.79 -14.00 17.69
N LYS A 540 18.00 -14.05 16.38
CA LYS A 540 18.86 -15.03 15.71
C LYS A 540 19.76 -14.31 14.72
N THR A 541 21.03 -14.70 14.70
CA THR A 541 22.03 -14.15 13.79
C THR A 541 22.35 -15.17 12.69
N PHE A 542 22.33 -14.70 11.45
CA PHE A 542 22.67 -15.48 10.26
C PHE A 542 23.81 -14.81 9.50
N ASN A 543 24.79 -15.58 9.07
CA ASN A 543 25.84 -15.08 8.19
C ASN A 543 25.37 -15.19 6.74
N ILE A 544 25.30 -14.04 6.06
CA ILE A 544 24.83 -13.93 4.67
C ILE A 544 26.03 -13.61 3.78
N THR A 545 26.20 -14.40 2.72
CA THR A 545 27.18 -14.12 1.64
C THR A 545 26.42 -13.78 0.37
N PHE A 546 26.67 -12.58 -0.19
CA PHE A 546 25.99 -12.04 -1.37
C PHE A 546 26.53 -12.56 -2.72
#